data_e954ac0515be854cc8af6a45f6f0f23d
#
_entry.id   e954ac0515be854cc8af6a45f6f0f23d
#
_cell.length_a   1.000
_cell.length_b   1.000
_cell.length_c   1.000
_cell.angle_alpha   90.00
_cell.angle_beta   90.00
_cell.angle_gamma   90.00
#
_symmetry.space_group_name_H-M   'P 1'
#
loop_
_entity.id
_entity.type
_entity.pdbx_description
1 polymer ?
#
loop_
_entity_poly.entity_id
_entity_poly.type
_entity_poly.pdbx_seq_one_letter_code
_entity_poly.pdbx_strand_id
1 'polypeptide(L)'
;KDAKNTAKKARAQSIYDFIEWRHLLTSGNKATFSDYKTFIERVKDYPRFDRIKYLAEHKINLQNHSPTEIINWFQSNEPLSGYGKMMLGESLIKTGQSGDGIKLIKEGFINADLNTNNLKYFRKKFKNILDTSDYINRADYYAWEGKHWDLKRVIRYLPSEYQLLYTARQILISRGY
;
A
#
# COMPACT_ATOMS: atom_id res chain seq x y z
N LYS A 1 2.52 8.65 23.84
CA LYS A 1 3.88 9.15 24.17
C LYS A 1 4.34 8.64 25.53
N ASP A 2 3.49 8.67 26.53
CA ASP A 2 3.88 8.37 27.92
C ASP A 2 4.28 6.91 28.15
N ALA A 3 3.56 5.95 27.55
CA ALA A 3 3.88 4.52 27.65
C ALA A 3 5.28 4.18 27.09
N LYS A 4 5.67 4.74 25.93
CA LYS A 4 7.02 4.56 25.36
C LYS A 4 8.11 5.14 26.25
N ASN A 5 7.89 6.32 26.82
CA ASN A 5 8.84 6.97 27.71
C ASN A 5 9.00 6.20 29.03
N THR A 6 7.89 5.68 29.56
CA THR A 6 7.91 4.84 30.76
C THR A 6 8.65 3.52 30.51
N ALA A 7 8.39 2.88 29.36
CA ALA A 7 9.09 1.63 28.97
C ALA A 7 10.59 1.82 28.81
N LYS A 8 11.06 2.94 28.25
CA LYS A 8 12.49 3.28 28.18
C LYS A 8 13.12 3.36 29.57
N LYS A 9 12.40 3.88 30.57
CA LYS A 9 12.88 3.95 31.96
C LYS A 9 12.95 2.59 32.64
N ALA A 10 12.10 1.64 32.23
CA ALA A 10 12.03 0.30 32.83
C ALA A 10 13.26 -0.60 32.55
N ARG A 11 14.21 -0.16 31.70
CA ARG A 11 15.40 -0.92 31.27
C ARG A 11 15.12 -2.34 30.72
N ALA A 12 13.85 -2.66 30.42
CA ALA A 12 13.44 -3.93 29.88
C ALA A 12 13.10 -3.79 28.39
N GLN A 13 14.01 -4.20 27.52
CA GLN A 13 13.87 -4.08 26.07
C GLN A 13 12.59 -4.77 25.57
N SER A 14 12.24 -5.92 26.12
CA SER A 14 11.02 -6.67 25.75
C SER A 14 9.72 -5.88 26.00
N ILE A 15 9.67 -5.10 27.08
CA ILE A 15 8.50 -4.23 27.36
C ILE A 15 8.43 -3.09 26.34
N TYR A 16 9.57 -2.51 26.02
CA TYR A 16 9.65 -1.45 25.02
C TYR A 16 9.19 -1.98 23.64
N ASP A 17 9.70 -3.14 23.23
CA ASP A 17 9.36 -3.77 21.97
C ASP A 17 7.87 -4.14 21.88
N PHE A 18 7.27 -4.62 22.97
CA PHE A 18 5.84 -4.89 23.04
C PHE A 18 4.98 -3.62 22.87
N ILE A 19 5.34 -2.54 23.54
CA ILE A 19 4.64 -1.26 23.45
C ILE A 19 4.78 -0.68 22.04
N GLU A 20 5.96 -0.78 21.45
CA GLU A 20 6.19 -0.32 20.08
C GLU A 20 5.40 -1.15 19.06
N TRP A 21 5.42 -2.46 19.17
CA TRP A 21 4.60 -3.38 18.38
C TRP A 21 3.12 -3.01 18.42
N ARG A 22 2.56 -2.82 19.63
CA ARG A 22 1.16 -2.39 19.79
C ARG A 22 0.90 -1.04 19.14
N HIS A 23 1.80 -0.09 19.29
CA HIS A 23 1.68 1.22 18.67
C HIS A 23 1.67 1.12 17.13
N LEU A 24 2.58 0.35 16.54
CA LEU A 24 2.69 0.19 15.09
C LEU A 24 1.44 -0.48 14.49
N LEU A 25 0.77 -1.36 15.22
CA LEU A 25 -0.48 -2.00 14.80
C LEU A 25 -1.74 -1.13 15.02
N THR A 26 -1.63 -0.04 15.78
CA THR A 26 -2.78 0.83 16.06
C THR A 26 -3.15 1.65 14.81
N SER A 27 -4.42 1.63 14.44
CA SER A 27 -4.92 2.45 13.33
C SER A 27 -4.72 3.95 13.61
N GLY A 28 -4.36 4.72 12.59
CA GLY A 28 -4.14 6.17 12.72
C GLY A 28 -2.88 6.57 13.50
N ASN A 29 -1.97 5.63 13.80
CA ASN A 29 -0.70 5.98 14.42
C ASN A 29 0.12 6.95 13.55
N LYS A 30 0.97 7.76 14.20
CA LYS A 30 1.83 8.74 13.54
C LYS A 30 3.23 8.20 13.23
N ALA A 31 3.45 6.89 13.31
CA ALA A 31 4.73 6.29 12.99
C ALA A 31 5.10 6.52 11.52
N THR A 32 6.35 6.80 11.28
CA THR A 32 6.95 6.99 9.95
C THR A 32 7.40 5.64 9.37
N PHE A 33 7.74 5.62 8.09
CA PHE A 33 8.38 4.45 7.47
C PHE A 33 9.66 4.04 8.22
N SER A 34 10.48 5.01 8.63
CA SER A 34 11.71 4.75 9.40
C SER A 34 11.44 4.09 10.75
N ASP A 35 10.34 4.47 11.44
CA ASP A 35 9.96 3.81 12.71
C ASP A 35 9.63 2.32 12.48
N TYR A 36 8.85 2.02 11.44
CA TYR A 36 8.54 0.64 11.05
C TYR A 36 9.78 -0.14 10.66
N LYS A 37 10.64 0.44 9.82
CA LYS A 37 11.89 -0.17 9.35
C LYS A 37 12.79 -0.54 10.53
N THR A 38 13.05 0.41 11.44
CA THR A 38 13.87 0.18 12.65
C THR A 38 13.30 -0.94 13.52
N PHE A 39 11.98 -0.99 13.67
CA PHE A 39 11.35 -2.07 14.44
C PHE A 39 11.55 -3.43 13.74
N ILE A 40 11.27 -3.52 12.44
CA ILE A 40 11.38 -4.75 11.65
C ILE A 40 12.81 -5.30 11.63
N GLU A 41 13.82 -4.43 11.53
CA GLU A 41 15.24 -4.82 11.54
C GLU A 41 15.70 -5.33 12.91
N ARG A 42 15.16 -4.77 13.98
CA ARG A 42 15.55 -5.11 15.35
C ARG A 42 14.84 -6.33 15.90
N VAL A 43 13.56 -6.48 15.58
CA VAL A 43 12.67 -7.47 16.22
C VAL A 43 12.15 -8.43 15.17
N LYS A 44 12.54 -9.70 15.29
CA LYS A 44 12.05 -10.79 14.44
C LYS A 44 11.00 -11.61 15.20
N ASP A 45 10.14 -12.30 14.46
CA ASP A 45 9.19 -13.29 15.00
C ASP A 45 8.11 -12.75 15.95
N TYR A 46 7.82 -11.44 15.90
CA TYR A 46 6.67 -10.89 16.62
C TYR A 46 5.34 -11.26 15.94
N PRO A 47 4.26 -11.44 16.71
CA PRO A 47 2.95 -11.74 16.15
C PRO A 47 2.51 -10.70 15.10
N ARG A 48 1.87 -11.17 14.02
CA ARG A 48 1.41 -10.31 12.92
C ARG A 48 2.52 -9.50 12.24
N PHE A 49 3.71 -10.08 12.12
CA PHE A 49 4.87 -9.40 11.54
C PHE A 49 4.64 -8.95 10.09
N ASP A 50 3.98 -9.78 9.26
CA ASP A 50 3.60 -9.39 7.90
C ASP A 50 2.63 -8.22 7.87
N ARG A 51 1.74 -8.10 8.87
CA ARG A 51 0.88 -6.93 8.99
C ARG A 51 1.68 -5.65 9.28
N ILE A 52 2.74 -5.74 10.05
CA ILE A 52 3.65 -4.61 10.31
C ILE A 52 4.38 -4.22 9.03
N LYS A 53 4.90 -5.18 8.26
CA LYS A 53 5.51 -4.92 6.95
C LYS A 53 4.52 -4.28 5.98
N TYR A 54 3.31 -4.82 5.86
CA TYR A 54 2.24 -4.24 5.06
C TYR A 54 1.93 -2.78 5.43
N LEU A 55 1.87 -2.48 6.73
CA LEU A 55 1.64 -1.11 7.22
C LEU A 55 2.85 -0.19 6.93
N ALA A 56 4.07 -0.71 7.02
CA ALA A 56 5.29 0.00 6.66
C ALA A 56 5.26 0.46 5.19
N GLU A 57 4.85 -0.42 4.28
CA GLU A 57 4.74 -0.09 2.85
C GLU A 57 3.86 1.14 2.61
N HIS A 58 2.73 1.25 3.32
CA HIS A 58 1.81 2.39 3.22
C HIS A 58 2.35 3.71 3.82
N LYS A 59 3.52 3.67 4.45
CA LYS A 59 4.25 4.86 4.94
C LYS A 59 5.37 5.30 4.00
N ILE A 60 5.67 4.54 2.96
CA ILE A 60 6.67 4.90 1.97
C ILE A 60 6.22 6.15 1.20
N ASN A 61 7.11 7.14 1.11
CA ASN A 61 6.89 8.34 0.33
C ASN A 61 8.20 8.77 -0.34
N LEU A 62 8.21 8.82 -1.66
CA LEU A 62 9.37 9.22 -2.48
C LEU A 62 9.76 10.71 -2.38
N GLN A 63 9.00 11.51 -1.63
CA GLN A 63 9.43 12.86 -1.24
C GLN A 63 10.39 12.83 -0.05
N ASN A 64 10.29 11.80 0.80
CA ASN A 64 11.04 11.67 2.04
C ASN A 64 12.09 10.56 2.01
N HIS A 65 12.01 9.64 1.04
CA HIS A 65 12.88 8.48 0.91
C HIS A 65 13.45 8.40 -0.49
N SER A 66 14.74 8.10 -0.60
CA SER A 66 15.38 7.95 -1.91
C SER A 66 14.92 6.67 -2.62
N PRO A 67 14.90 6.65 -3.97
CA PRO A 67 14.60 5.44 -4.72
C PRO A 67 15.47 4.25 -4.32
N THR A 68 16.77 4.48 -4.11
CA THR A 68 17.71 3.42 -3.69
C THR A 68 17.37 2.85 -2.32
N GLU A 69 16.97 3.70 -1.36
CA GLU A 69 16.54 3.23 -0.03
C GLU A 69 15.31 2.31 -0.13
N ILE A 70 14.34 2.66 -0.98
CA ILE A 70 13.14 1.85 -1.19
C ILE A 70 13.48 0.54 -1.87
N ILE A 71 14.33 0.55 -2.90
CA ILE A 71 14.77 -0.68 -3.58
C ILE A 71 15.48 -1.60 -2.58
N ASN A 72 16.42 -1.08 -1.80
CA ASN A 72 17.15 -1.86 -0.79
C ASN A 72 16.21 -2.46 0.26
N TRP A 73 15.19 -1.74 0.68
CA TRP A 73 14.16 -2.27 1.57
C TRP A 73 13.47 -3.50 0.97
N PHE A 74 13.06 -3.42 -0.29
CA PHE A 74 12.34 -4.50 -0.97
C PHE A 74 13.22 -5.66 -1.42
N GLN A 75 14.55 -5.53 -1.46
CA GLN A 75 15.46 -6.67 -1.65
C GLN A 75 15.34 -7.72 -0.54
N SER A 76 15.06 -7.28 0.68
CA SER A 76 14.91 -8.16 1.86
C SER A 76 13.44 -8.37 2.28
N ASN A 77 12.51 -7.68 1.65
CA ASN A 77 11.09 -7.69 1.99
C ASN A 77 10.27 -7.62 0.71
N GLU A 78 9.79 -8.75 0.20
CA GLU A 78 8.88 -8.72 -0.95
C GLU A 78 7.66 -7.83 -0.69
N PRO A 79 7.19 -7.07 -1.70
CA PRO A 79 6.02 -6.22 -1.55
C PRO A 79 4.76 -7.03 -1.22
N LEU A 80 4.16 -6.76 -0.08
CA LEU A 80 2.92 -7.39 0.40
C LEU A 80 1.66 -6.67 -0.09
N SER A 81 1.78 -5.43 -0.52
CA SER A 81 0.66 -4.60 -0.97
C SER A 81 0.84 -4.10 -2.40
N GLY A 82 -0.28 -3.84 -3.09
CA GLY A 82 -0.23 -3.14 -4.37
C GLY A 82 0.40 -1.75 -4.26
N TYR A 83 0.23 -1.06 -3.13
CA TYR A 83 0.90 0.22 -2.89
C TYR A 83 2.42 0.05 -2.82
N GLY A 84 2.92 -0.97 -2.10
CA GLY A 84 4.35 -1.31 -2.05
C GLY A 84 4.92 -1.61 -3.42
N LYS A 85 4.23 -2.43 -4.24
CA LYS A 85 4.61 -2.68 -5.64
C LYS A 85 4.73 -1.39 -6.46
N MET A 86 3.77 -0.47 -6.33
CA MET A 86 3.81 0.82 -7.04
C MET A 86 4.99 1.69 -6.59
N MET A 87 5.31 1.70 -5.30
CA MET A 87 6.45 2.47 -4.77
C MET A 87 7.79 1.89 -5.21
N LEU A 88 7.93 0.57 -5.20
CA LEU A 88 9.10 -0.12 -5.74
C LEU A 88 9.22 0.14 -7.26
N GLY A 89 8.13 -0.02 -8.00
CA GLY A 89 8.11 0.21 -9.45
C GLY A 89 8.52 1.64 -9.82
N GLU A 90 8.02 2.65 -9.10
CA GLU A 90 8.45 4.04 -9.30
C GLU A 90 9.93 4.24 -8.98
N SER A 91 10.43 3.60 -7.94
CA SER A 91 11.84 3.67 -7.56
C SER A 91 12.75 3.05 -8.63
N LEU A 92 12.34 1.91 -9.20
CA LEU A 92 13.05 1.26 -10.31
C LEU A 92 13.09 2.14 -11.55
N ILE A 93 11.98 2.79 -11.92
CA ILE A 93 11.96 3.73 -13.06
C ILE A 93 12.96 4.87 -12.83
N LYS A 94 12.99 5.44 -11.64
CA LYS A 94 13.89 6.54 -11.29
C LYS A 94 15.37 6.15 -11.28
N THR A 95 15.68 4.87 -11.15
CA THR A 95 17.05 4.32 -11.19
C THR A 95 17.40 3.67 -12.54
N GLY A 96 16.56 3.86 -13.57
CA GLY A 96 16.83 3.40 -14.93
C GLY A 96 16.28 2.02 -15.30
N GLN A 97 15.64 1.31 -14.35
CA GLN A 97 15.05 -0.02 -14.59
C GLN A 97 13.56 0.12 -14.97
N SER A 98 13.32 0.80 -16.11
CA SER A 98 11.97 1.21 -16.50
C SER A 98 11.03 0.05 -16.81
N GLY A 99 11.52 -1.03 -17.44
CA GLY A 99 10.70 -2.19 -17.80
C GLY A 99 10.07 -2.87 -16.59
N ASP A 100 10.89 -3.23 -15.60
CA ASP A 100 10.43 -3.88 -14.36
C ASP A 100 9.57 -2.92 -13.53
N GLY A 101 9.95 -1.64 -13.51
CA GLY A 101 9.20 -0.62 -12.81
C GLY A 101 7.79 -0.44 -13.36
N ILE A 102 7.61 -0.38 -14.68
CA ILE A 102 6.29 -0.29 -15.34
C ILE A 102 5.43 -1.51 -15.00
N LYS A 103 6.01 -2.71 -15.09
CA LYS A 103 5.31 -3.96 -14.75
C LYS A 103 4.78 -3.93 -13.32
N LEU A 104 5.62 -3.59 -12.35
CA LEU A 104 5.23 -3.51 -10.94
C LEU A 104 4.18 -2.43 -10.66
N ILE A 105 4.24 -1.28 -11.34
CA ILE A 105 3.20 -0.25 -11.21
C ILE A 105 1.85 -0.77 -11.69
N LYS A 106 1.79 -1.42 -12.85
CA LYS A 106 0.55 -1.99 -13.40
C LYS A 106 -0.02 -3.08 -12.48
N GLU A 107 0.79 -4.04 -12.08
CA GLU A 107 0.39 -5.08 -11.13
C GLU A 107 -0.11 -4.51 -9.80
N GLY A 108 0.64 -3.58 -9.24
CA GLY A 108 0.29 -2.93 -7.97
C GLY A 108 -0.98 -2.09 -8.07
N PHE A 109 -1.19 -1.40 -9.18
CA PHE A 109 -2.36 -0.57 -9.39
C PHE A 109 -3.67 -1.37 -9.32
N ILE A 110 -3.68 -2.62 -9.74
CA ILE A 110 -4.88 -3.48 -9.73
C ILE A 110 -5.45 -3.59 -8.31
N ASN A 111 -4.64 -3.86 -7.32
CA ASN A 111 -5.07 -4.18 -5.96
C ASN A 111 -4.61 -3.19 -4.86
N ALA A 112 -3.94 -2.10 -5.23
CA ALA A 112 -3.51 -1.09 -4.27
C ALA A 112 -4.72 -0.47 -3.55
N ASP A 113 -4.67 -0.46 -2.22
CA ASP A 113 -5.66 0.25 -1.39
C ASP A 113 -5.40 1.76 -1.46
N LEU A 114 -6.18 2.45 -2.28
CA LEU A 114 -6.02 3.87 -2.57
C LEU A 114 -7.30 4.63 -2.20
N ASN A 115 -7.18 5.56 -1.27
CA ASN A 115 -8.25 6.53 -1.05
C ASN A 115 -8.44 7.44 -2.28
N THR A 116 -9.50 8.25 -2.29
CA THR A 116 -9.85 9.10 -3.43
C THR A 116 -8.72 10.03 -3.87
N ASN A 117 -7.98 10.62 -2.91
CA ASN A 117 -6.90 11.56 -3.22
C ASN A 117 -5.68 10.84 -3.79
N ASN A 118 -5.32 9.70 -3.21
CA ASN A 118 -4.22 8.86 -3.71
C ASN A 118 -4.54 8.31 -5.10
N LEU A 119 -5.78 7.88 -5.35
CA LEU A 119 -6.18 7.42 -6.68
C LEU A 119 -6.04 8.54 -7.73
N LYS A 120 -6.51 9.75 -7.43
CA LYS A 120 -6.33 10.92 -8.33
C LYS A 120 -4.86 11.22 -8.58
N TYR A 121 -4.05 11.20 -7.52
CA TYR A 121 -2.62 11.47 -7.61
C TYR A 121 -1.91 10.46 -8.50
N PHE A 122 -2.09 9.17 -8.25
CA PHE A 122 -1.41 8.12 -9.02
C PHE A 122 -1.89 8.03 -10.46
N ARG A 123 -3.19 8.25 -10.73
CA ARG A 123 -3.70 8.35 -12.10
C ARG A 123 -3.03 9.48 -12.89
N LYS A 124 -2.86 10.66 -12.29
CA LYS A 124 -2.15 11.77 -12.93
C LYS A 124 -0.68 11.44 -13.13
N LYS A 125 -0.04 10.87 -12.13
CA LYS A 125 1.38 10.55 -12.13
C LYS A 125 1.73 9.47 -13.15
N PHE A 126 0.95 8.43 -13.23
CA PHE A 126 1.20 7.27 -14.09
C PHE A 126 0.34 7.26 -15.36
N LYS A 127 -0.14 8.41 -15.81
CA LYS A 127 -1.02 8.54 -16.99
C LYS A 127 -0.41 7.95 -18.29
N ASN A 128 0.91 7.93 -18.40
CA ASN A 128 1.64 7.39 -19.56
C ASN A 128 2.02 5.91 -19.39
N ILE A 129 1.70 5.31 -18.24
CA ILE A 129 1.99 3.92 -17.89
C ILE A 129 0.69 3.11 -17.84
N LEU A 130 -0.33 3.67 -17.18
CA LEU A 130 -1.63 3.01 -17.00
C LEU A 130 -2.49 3.22 -18.24
N ASP A 131 -3.04 2.13 -18.75
CA ASP A 131 -3.98 2.10 -19.86
C ASP A 131 -5.39 1.65 -19.42
N THR A 132 -6.31 1.59 -20.37
CA THR A 132 -7.71 1.20 -20.12
C THR A 132 -7.83 -0.18 -19.51
N SER A 133 -6.98 -1.13 -19.91
CA SER A 133 -7.02 -2.50 -19.37
C SER A 133 -6.66 -2.54 -17.89
N ASP A 134 -5.75 -1.70 -17.42
CA ASP A 134 -5.37 -1.61 -16.00
C ASP A 134 -6.56 -1.16 -15.14
N TYR A 135 -7.38 -0.22 -15.64
CA TYR A 135 -8.60 0.22 -14.95
C TYR A 135 -9.69 -0.84 -14.94
N ILE A 136 -9.86 -1.59 -16.03
CA ILE A 136 -10.79 -2.71 -16.10
C ILE A 136 -10.38 -3.80 -15.13
N ASN A 137 -9.10 -4.20 -15.12
CA ASN A 137 -8.58 -5.20 -14.18
C ASN A 137 -8.74 -4.77 -12.71
N ARG A 138 -8.54 -3.48 -12.42
CA ARG A 138 -8.77 -2.94 -11.08
C ARG A 138 -10.26 -3.00 -10.69
N ALA A 139 -11.15 -2.65 -11.60
CA ALA A 139 -12.60 -2.73 -11.35
C ALA A 139 -13.03 -4.18 -11.13
N ASP A 140 -12.51 -5.10 -11.93
CA ASP A 140 -12.78 -6.52 -11.81
C ASP A 140 -12.30 -7.08 -10.46
N TYR A 141 -11.07 -6.77 -10.07
CA TYR A 141 -10.53 -7.11 -8.75
C TYR A 141 -11.46 -6.66 -7.61
N TYR A 142 -11.89 -5.41 -7.62
CA TYR A 142 -12.78 -4.90 -6.56
C TYR A 142 -14.16 -5.53 -6.58
N ALA A 143 -14.67 -5.87 -7.76
CA ALA A 143 -15.94 -6.57 -7.88
C ALA A 143 -15.86 -8.00 -7.31
N TRP A 144 -14.77 -8.72 -7.54
CA TRP A 144 -14.55 -10.04 -6.95
C TRP A 144 -14.31 -10.02 -5.45
N GLU A 145 -13.60 -9.02 -4.96
CA GLU A 145 -13.33 -8.82 -3.52
C GLU A 145 -14.53 -8.25 -2.74
N GLY A 146 -15.66 -7.98 -3.39
CA GLY A 146 -16.82 -7.39 -2.75
C GLY A 146 -16.63 -5.93 -2.28
N LYS A 147 -15.59 -5.25 -2.76
CA LYS A 147 -15.23 -3.88 -2.35
C LYS A 147 -16.05 -2.83 -3.10
N HIS A 148 -17.35 -2.78 -2.85
CA HIS A 148 -18.29 -1.97 -3.62
C HIS A 148 -18.00 -0.45 -3.58
N TRP A 149 -17.48 0.10 -2.50
CA TRP A 149 -17.10 1.51 -2.42
C TRP A 149 -15.86 1.84 -3.26
N ASP A 150 -14.90 0.93 -3.30
CA ASP A 150 -13.69 1.06 -4.12
C ASP A 150 -14.03 0.92 -5.59
N LEU A 151 -14.87 -0.05 -5.93
CA LEU A 151 -15.41 -0.24 -7.27
C LEU A 151 -16.14 1.01 -7.76
N LYS A 152 -17.04 1.58 -6.96
CA LYS A 152 -17.78 2.81 -7.28
C LYS A 152 -16.84 3.98 -7.64
N ARG A 153 -15.69 4.08 -6.99
CA ARG A 153 -14.70 5.13 -7.29
C ARG A 153 -14.00 4.94 -8.63
N VAL A 154 -13.89 3.71 -9.11
CA VAL A 154 -13.16 3.38 -10.34
C VAL A 154 -14.06 3.42 -11.59
N ILE A 155 -15.33 3.07 -11.47
CA ILE A 155 -16.30 2.95 -12.59
C ILE A 155 -16.24 4.16 -13.53
N ARG A 156 -16.21 5.38 -13.01
CA ARG A 156 -16.19 6.63 -13.81
C ARG A 156 -14.97 6.79 -14.73
N TYR A 157 -13.96 5.94 -14.58
CA TYR A 157 -12.75 5.98 -15.39
C TYR A 157 -12.70 4.89 -16.45
N LEU A 158 -13.74 4.05 -16.52
CA LEU A 158 -13.88 2.99 -17.50
C LEU A 158 -14.56 3.50 -18.78
N PRO A 159 -14.38 2.82 -19.93
CA PRO A 159 -15.22 3.03 -21.10
C PRO A 159 -16.71 2.80 -20.79
N SER A 160 -17.61 3.45 -21.54
CA SER A 160 -19.05 3.47 -21.27
C SER A 160 -19.68 2.08 -21.15
N GLU A 161 -19.28 1.16 -22.00
CA GLU A 161 -19.75 -0.25 -21.98
C GLU A 161 -19.40 -0.96 -20.66
N TYR A 162 -18.18 -0.74 -20.15
CA TYR A 162 -17.73 -1.29 -18.87
C TYR A 162 -18.36 -0.56 -17.67
N GLN A 163 -18.66 0.74 -17.80
CA GLN A 163 -19.35 1.48 -16.74
C GLN A 163 -20.70 0.86 -16.41
N LEU A 164 -21.49 0.48 -17.43
CA LEU A 164 -22.79 -0.18 -17.24
C LEU A 164 -22.63 -1.54 -16.54
N LEU A 165 -21.70 -2.37 -17.02
CA LEU A 165 -21.43 -3.69 -16.46
C LEU A 165 -21.04 -3.59 -14.97
N TYR A 166 -20.04 -2.76 -14.65
CA TYR A 166 -19.53 -2.66 -13.28
C TYR A 166 -20.46 -1.89 -12.35
N THR A 167 -21.33 -1.01 -12.87
CA THR A 167 -22.40 -0.40 -12.07
C THR A 167 -23.41 -1.46 -11.64
N ALA A 168 -23.83 -2.36 -12.54
CA ALA A 168 -24.71 -3.46 -12.19
C ALA A 168 -24.08 -4.38 -11.13
N ARG A 169 -22.82 -4.79 -11.31
CA ARG A 169 -22.08 -5.59 -10.32
C ARG A 169 -21.98 -4.87 -8.96
N GLN A 170 -21.67 -3.57 -8.95
CA GLN A 170 -21.56 -2.77 -7.73
C GLN A 170 -22.89 -2.71 -6.96
N ILE A 171 -24.03 -2.56 -7.66
CA ILE A 171 -25.35 -2.56 -7.04
C ILE A 171 -25.66 -3.91 -6.40
N LEU A 172 -25.36 -5.01 -7.07
CA LEU A 172 -25.56 -6.36 -6.53
C LEU A 172 -24.73 -6.57 -5.27
N ILE A 173 -23.43 -6.25 -5.32
CA ILE A 173 -22.53 -6.39 -4.17
C ILE A 173 -22.98 -5.52 -2.98
N SER A 174 -23.46 -4.29 -3.24
CA SER A 174 -23.85 -3.36 -2.19
C SER A 174 -25.13 -3.77 -1.45
N ARG A 175 -25.96 -4.64 -2.05
CA ARG A 175 -27.21 -5.13 -1.47
C ARG A 175 -27.04 -6.40 -0.63
N GLY A 176 -25.82 -6.95 -0.56
CA GLY A 176 -25.52 -8.10 0.28
C GLY A 176 -26.17 -9.41 -0.17
N TYR A 177 -26.28 -9.60 -1.49
CA TYR A 177 -26.70 -10.86 -2.07
C TYR A 177 -25.52 -11.83 -2.14
#